data_350bc43a518675f98a9a1ab3fd7aff70
#
_entry.id   350bc43a518675f98a9a1ab3fd7aff70
#
_cell.length_a   1.000
_cell.length_b   1.000
_cell.length_c   1.000
_cell.angle_alpha   90.00
_cell.angle_beta   90.00
_cell.angle_gamma   90.00
#
_symmetry.space_group_name_H-M   'P 1'
#
loop_
_entity.id
_entity.type
_entity.pdbx_description
1 polymer ?
#
loop_
_entity_poly.entity_id
_entity_poly.type
_entity_poly.pdbx_seq_one_letter_code
_entity_poly.pdbx_strand_id
1 'polypeptide(L)'
;VIVAPGVDEITAAVPRAVTALLRRGVDFPAAEDAVQDALVDALRTEVRPRDAEGWLIATAWRRFLDHVRSEQARGRREEAFGADHAVEVPADPQEVGTVDQADDSLALYFLCAHPSLSPASATALTLRAVGGLTTAQIATAFLVPETTMAQRISRAKRSLR
;
A
#
# COMPACT_ATOMS: atom_id res chain seq x y z
N VAL A 1 9.02 -3.29 22.56
CA VAL A 1 9.46 -2.19 21.68
C VAL A 1 8.56 -1.01 21.98
N ILE A 2 9.10 0.05 22.58
CA ILE A 2 8.37 1.30 22.86
C ILE A 2 8.29 2.04 21.53
N VAL A 3 7.12 1.98 20.88
CA VAL A 3 6.85 2.74 19.66
C VAL A 3 6.59 4.20 20.06
N ALA A 4 7.20 5.15 19.38
CA ALA A 4 6.99 6.57 19.67
C ALA A 4 5.52 6.97 19.39
N PRO A 5 4.87 7.79 20.27
CA PRO A 5 3.42 8.06 20.20
C PRO A 5 2.90 8.65 18.88
N GLY A 6 3.71 9.04 17.95
CA GLY A 6 3.28 9.51 16.63
C GLY A 6 3.29 8.44 15.53
N VAL A 7 3.95 7.31 15.75
CA VAL A 7 4.04 6.21 14.75
C VAL A 7 2.77 5.36 14.78
N ASP A 8 2.16 5.17 15.95
CA ASP A 8 0.93 4.39 16.11
C ASP A 8 -0.23 5.02 15.33
N GLU A 9 -0.36 6.35 15.38
CA GLU A 9 -1.40 7.08 14.64
C GLU A 9 -1.21 6.97 13.12
N ILE A 10 0.05 7.09 12.65
CA ILE A 10 0.36 6.94 11.23
C ILE A 10 0.12 5.50 10.79
N THR A 11 0.48 4.51 11.61
CA THR A 11 0.26 3.10 11.31
C THR A 11 -1.23 2.76 11.28
N ALA A 12 -2.04 3.34 12.15
CA ALA A 12 -3.50 3.16 12.15
C ALA A 12 -4.17 3.75 10.89
N ALA A 13 -3.53 4.73 10.23
CA ALA A 13 -4.02 5.32 8.99
C ALA A 13 -3.72 4.49 7.73
N VAL A 14 -2.89 3.44 7.82
CA VAL A 14 -2.45 2.62 6.66
C VAL A 14 -3.61 2.08 5.83
N PRO A 15 -4.66 1.46 6.40
CA PRO A 15 -5.75 0.91 5.60
C PRO A 15 -6.46 1.98 4.78
N ARG A 16 -6.65 3.16 5.34
CA ARG A 16 -7.29 4.31 4.66
C ARG A 16 -6.40 4.87 3.57
N ALA A 17 -5.10 4.99 3.81
CA ALA A 17 -4.16 5.45 2.80
C ALA A 17 -4.11 4.51 1.58
N VAL A 18 -4.07 3.19 1.80
CA VAL A 18 -4.15 2.19 0.72
C VAL A 18 -5.46 2.38 -0.06
N THR A 19 -6.60 2.46 0.62
CA THR A 19 -7.91 2.63 -0.04
C THR A 19 -7.98 3.94 -0.81
N ALA A 20 -7.43 5.03 -0.30
CA ALA A 20 -7.39 6.32 -0.99
C ALA A 20 -6.61 6.25 -2.32
N LEU A 21 -5.52 5.48 -2.37
CA LEU A 21 -4.75 5.26 -3.60
C LEU A 21 -5.52 4.35 -4.58
N LEU A 22 -6.17 3.29 -4.09
CA LEU A 22 -7.01 2.41 -4.91
C LEU A 22 -8.13 3.18 -5.61
N ARG A 23 -8.80 4.10 -4.90
CA ARG A 23 -9.84 4.97 -5.48
C ARG A 23 -9.33 5.89 -6.59
N ARG A 24 -8.03 6.20 -6.59
CA ARG A 24 -7.36 6.95 -7.65
C ARG A 24 -6.90 6.08 -8.82
N GLY A 25 -7.29 4.81 -8.84
CA GLY A 25 -6.96 3.87 -9.90
C GLY A 25 -5.57 3.23 -9.79
N VAL A 26 -4.89 3.41 -8.64
CA VAL A 26 -3.63 2.69 -8.38
C VAL A 26 -3.96 1.23 -8.08
N ASP A 27 -3.22 0.28 -8.64
CA ASP A 27 -3.40 -1.13 -8.30
C ASP A 27 -2.96 -1.43 -6.85
N PHE A 28 -3.51 -2.50 -6.27
CA PHE A 28 -3.27 -2.81 -4.85
C PHE A 28 -1.78 -3.00 -4.50
N PRO A 29 -0.96 -3.72 -5.29
CA PRO A 29 0.46 -3.83 -5.03
C PRO A 29 1.19 -2.48 -4.98
N ALA A 30 0.96 -1.63 -5.97
CA ALA A 30 1.59 -0.31 -6.04
C ALA A 30 1.11 0.63 -4.93
N ALA A 31 -0.18 0.57 -4.56
CA ALA A 31 -0.73 1.35 -3.46
C ALA A 31 -0.08 0.94 -2.12
N GLU A 32 0.03 -0.36 -1.85
CA GLU A 32 0.66 -0.85 -0.62
C GLU A 32 2.15 -0.50 -0.57
N ASP A 33 2.89 -0.71 -1.65
CA ASP A 33 4.32 -0.39 -1.71
C ASP A 33 4.55 1.12 -1.46
N ALA A 34 3.76 1.99 -2.08
CA ALA A 34 3.84 3.42 -1.87
C ALA A 34 3.53 3.84 -0.42
N VAL A 35 2.55 3.21 0.22
CA VAL A 35 2.22 3.45 1.63
C VAL A 35 3.32 2.94 2.56
N GLN A 36 3.94 1.78 2.27
CA GLN A 36 5.08 1.27 3.04
C GLN A 36 6.28 2.20 2.93
N ASP A 37 6.60 2.73 1.75
CA ASP A 37 7.66 3.72 1.56
C ASP A 37 7.39 4.99 2.38
N ALA A 38 6.16 5.47 2.39
CA ALA A 38 5.77 6.62 3.21
C ALA A 38 5.92 6.37 4.72
N LEU A 39 5.62 5.14 5.19
CA LEU A 39 5.87 4.74 6.58
C LEU A 39 7.36 4.73 6.91
N VAL A 40 8.21 4.23 6.01
CA VAL A 40 9.67 4.26 6.19
C VAL A 40 10.16 5.71 6.30
N ASP A 41 9.61 6.63 5.51
CA ASP A 41 9.93 8.05 5.61
C ASP A 41 9.53 8.63 6.97
N ALA A 42 8.33 8.30 7.46
CA ALA A 42 7.88 8.75 8.77
C ALA A 42 8.84 8.31 9.89
N LEU A 43 9.30 7.05 9.83
CA LEU A 43 10.25 6.51 10.80
C LEU A 43 11.63 7.17 10.73
N ARG A 44 12.12 7.49 9.52
CA ARG A 44 13.43 8.11 9.31
C ARG A 44 13.48 9.57 9.72
N THR A 45 12.37 10.29 9.55
CA THR A 45 12.30 11.74 9.77
C THR A 45 11.64 12.11 11.08
N GLU A 46 11.22 11.11 11.88
CA GLU A 46 10.49 11.30 13.14
C GLU A 46 9.31 12.28 13.01
N VAL A 47 8.64 12.25 11.85
CA VAL A 47 7.53 13.16 11.54
C VAL A 47 6.37 12.92 12.50
N ARG A 48 5.84 14.01 13.06
CA ARG A 48 4.62 14.03 13.87
C ARG A 48 3.59 14.95 13.24
N PRO A 49 2.90 14.51 12.19
CA PRO A 49 1.90 15.34 11.51
C PRO A 49 0.70 15.56 12.43
N ARG A 50 0.09 16.75 12.34
CA ARG A 50 -1.20 17.02 13.04
C ARG A 50 -2.33 16.18 12.49
N ASP A 51 -2.28 15.87 11.20
CA ASP A 51 -3.17 14.95 10.50
C ASP A 51 -2.33 13.81 9.93
N ALA A 52 -2.32 12.69 10.64
CA ALA A 52 -1.54 11.50 10.28
C ALA A 52 -2.05 10.86 8.99
N GLU A 53 -3.36 10.85 8.79
CA GLU A 53 -4.01 10.25 7.63
C GLU A 53 -3.73 11.06 6.36
N GLY A 54 -4.04 12.35 6.38
CA GLY A 54 -3.78 13.22 5.23
C GLY A 54 -2.31 13.28 4.85
N TRP A 55 -1.41 13.30 5.85
CA TRP A 55 0.02 13.26 5.61
C TRP A 55 0.46 11.96 4.95
N LEU A 56 -0.04 10.81 5.44
CA LEU A 56 0.31 9.50 4.91
C LEU A 56 -0.18 9.35 3.47
N ILE A 57 -1.42 9.75 3.18
CA ILE A 57 -2.00 9.73 1.83
C ILE A 57 -1.17 10.61 0.87
N ALA A 58 -0.87 11.84 1.26
CA ALA A 58 -0.10 12.76 0.42
C ALA A 58 1.34 12.26 0.17
N THR A 59 1.97 11.67 1.19
CA THR A 59 3.33 11.14 1.07
C THR A 59 3.35 9.87 0.21
N ALA A 60 2.42 8.95 0.43
CA ALA A 60 2.27 7.74 -0.38
C ALA A 60 1.97 8.08 -1.85
N TRP A 61 1.10 9.06 -2.11
CA TRP A 61 0.83 9.51 -3.46
C TRP A 61 2.09 10.03 -4.17
N ARG A 62 2.90 10.84 -3.49
CA ARG A 62 4.20 11.30 -4.02
C ARG A 62 5.14 10.14 -4.33
N ARG A 63 5.24 9.16 -3.41
CA ARG A 63 6.07 7.96 -3.62
C ARG A 63 5.62 7.15 -4.83
N PHE A 64 4.32 6.97 -5.00
CA PHE A 64 3.76 6.34 -6.19
C PHE A 64 4.14 7.08 -7.47
N LEU A 65 3.97 8.40 -7.52
CA LEU A 65 4.34 9.21 -8.68
C LEU A 65 5.84 9.15 -8.99
N ASP A 66 6.70 9.17 -7.97
CA ASP A 66 8.14 9.06 -8.13
C ASP A 66 8.52 7.69 -8.69
N HIS A 67 7.85 6.62 -8.24
CA HIS A 67 8.03 5.27 -8.77
C HIS A 67 7.64 5.19 -10.25
N VAL A 68 6.47 5.68 -10.62
CA VAL A 68 5.99 5.73 -12.01
C VAL A 68 6.97 6.51 -12.90
N ARG A 69 7.42 7.69 -12.46
CA ARG A 69 8.42 8.49 -13.19
C ARG A 69 9.75 7.75 -13.37
N SER A 70 10.21 7.05 -12.33
CA SER A 70 11.43 6.25 -12.36
C SER A 70 11.32 5.09 -13.33
N GLU A 71 10.19 4.39 -13.35
CA GLU A 71 9.91 3.29 -14.28
C GLU A 71 9.84 3.79 -15.73
N GLN A 72 9.15 4.90 -15.97
CA GLN A 72 9.09 5.53 -17.29
C GLN A 72 10.48 5.98 -17.76
N ALA A 73 11.31 6.52 -16.86
CA ALA A 73 12.69 6.93 -17.20
C ALA A 73 13.58 5.71 -17.47
N ARG A 74 13.34 4.57 -16.81
CA ARG A 74 14.02 3.29 -17.07
C ARG A 74 13.55 2.72 -18.41
N GLY A 75 12.23 2.64 -18.63
CA GLY A 75 11.64 2.18 -19.89
C GLY A 75 12.16 2.98 -21.09
N ARG A 76 12.23 4.32 -21.01
CA ARG A 76 12.80 5.15 -22.08
C ARG A 76 14.29 4.88 -22.34
N ARG A 77 15.07 4.48 -21.35
CA ARG A 77 16.48 4.08 -21.55
C ARG A 77 16.60 2.69 -22.18
N GLU A 78 15.66 1.80 -21.86
CA GLU A 78 15.56 0.46 -22.46
C GLU A 78 14.90 0.53 -23.85
N GLU A 79 13.94 1.48 -24.06
CA GLU A 79 13.20 1.76 -25.30
C GLU A 79 13.95 2.66 -26.30
N ALA A 80 15.10 3.19 -25.92
CA ALA A 80 16.04 3.62 -26.95
C ALA A 80 16.34 2.45 -27.92
N PHE A 81 15.69 1.31 -27.68
CA PHE A 81 15.63 0.09 -28.50
C PHE A 81 14.19 -0.40 -28.84
N GLY A 82 13.10 0.36 -28.67
CA GLY A 82 11.77 0.02 -29.22
C GLY A 82 10.55 0.31 -28.33
N ALA A 83 9.68 1.13 -28.87
CA ALA A 83 8.24 1.31 -28.66
C ALA A 83 7.65 1.73 -27.30
N ASP A 84 6.85 2.73 -27.42
CA ASP A 84 6.10 3.62 -26.53
C ASP A 84 4.94 2.91 -25.76
N HIS A 85 4.91 3.04 -24.42
CA HIS A 85 3.70 2.88 -23.62
C HIS A 85 3.65 3.98 -22.55
N ALA A 86 2.85 5.01 -22.83
CA ALA A 86 2.56 6.07 -21.86
C ALA A 86 1.55 5.57 -20.82
N VAL A 87 1.93 5.53 -19.55
CA VAL A 87 1.00 5.37 -18.42
C VAL A 87 0.41 6.76 -18.14
N GLU A 88 -0.90 6.90 -18.27
CA GLU A 88 -1.61 8.10 -17.82
C GLU A 88 -1.47 8.26 -16.31
N VAL A 89 -0.87 9.38 -15.90
CA VAL A 89 -0.74 9.76 -14.49
C VAL A 89 -2.02 10.48 -14.09
N PRO A 90 -2.78 9.96 -13.09
CA PRO A 90 -3.99 10.65 -12.61
C PRO A 90 -3.68 12.02 -12.00
N ALA A 91 -4.65 12.95 -12.10
CA ALA A 91 -4.51 14.34 -11.69
C ALA A 91 -4.36 14.55 -10.16
N ASP A 92 -3.93 15.75 -9.80
CA ASP A 92 -3.45 16.32 -8.53
C ASP A 92 -4.23 15.94 -7.24
N PRO A 93 -3.53 15.83 -6.07
CA PRO A 93 -4.05 15.37 -4.77
C PRO A 93 -5.04 16.32 -4.06
N GLN A 94 -5.38 17.46 -4.60
CA GLN A 94 -6.14 18.52 -3.90
C GLN A 94 -7.65 18.28 -3.74
N GLU A 95 -8.22 17.21 -4.32
CA GLU A 95 -9.66 16.89 -4.19
C GLU A 95 -9.91 15.61 -3.37
N VAL A 96 -9.34 15.52 -2.18
CA VAL A 96 -9.81 14.50 -1.22
C VAL A 96 -10.91 15.11 -0.38
N GLY A 97 -12.15 15.03 -0.90
CA GLY A 97 -13.33 15.22 -0.05
C GLY A 97 -13.27 14.21 1.11
N THR A 98 -13.70 14.65 2.29
CA THR A 98 -13.91 13.80 3.47
C THR A 98 -14.91 12.70 3.11
N VAL A 99 -14.40 11.51 2.75
CA VAL A 99 -15.21 10.34 2.45
C VAL A 99 -15.40 9.54 3.73
N ASP A 100 -16.61 9.03 3.91
CA ASP A 100 -17.09 8.31 5.10
C ASP A 100 -16.10 7.19 5.51
N GLN A 101 -15.49 7.32 6.70
CA GLN A 101 -14.37 6.51 7.17
C GLN A 101 -14.71 5.01 7.33
N ALA A 102 -15.99 4.66 7.45
CA ALA A 102 -16.45 3.28 7.60
C ALA A 102 -16.40 2.50 6.27
N ASP A 103 -16.58 3.19 5.14
CA ASP A 103 -16.70 2.59 3.81
C ASP A 103 -15.34 2.15 3.24
N ASP A 104 -14.26 2.82 3.62
CA ASP A 104 -12.91 2.57 3.10
C ASP A 104 -12.31 1.26 3.59
N SER A 105 -12.46 0.95 4.88
CA SER A 105 -11.99 -0.32 5.45
C SER A 105 -12.81 -1.49 4.90
N LEU A 106 -14.11 -1.32 4.68
CA LEU A 106 -14.97 -2.33 4.13
C LEU A 106 -14.59 -2.68 2.67
N ALA A 107 -14.32 -1.67 1.84
CA ALA A 107 -13.86 -1.86 0.47
C ALA A 107 -12.55 -2.68 0.43
N LEU A 108 -11.62 -2.38 1.34
CA LEU A 108 -10.36 -3.11 1.45
C LEU A 108 -10.56 -4.56 1.93
N TYR A 109 -11.51 -4.80 2.85
CA TYR A 109 -11.90 -6.15 3.26
C TYR A 109 -12.44 -6.98 2.08
N PHE A 110 -13.34 -6.41 1.27
CA PHE A 110 -13.88 -7.07 0.09
C PHE A 110 -12.80 -7.39 -0.94
N LEU A 111 -11.86 -6.47 -1.14
CA LEU A 111 -10.72 -6.71 -2.03
C LEU A 111 -9.86 -7.88 -1.54
N CYS A 112 -9.54 -7.91 -0.24
CA CYS A 112 -8.76 -8.99 0.37
C CYS A 112 -9.52 -10.34 0.38
N ALA A 113 -10.84 -10.33 0.33
CA ALA A 113 -11.70 -11.51 0.26
C ALA A 113 -12.04 -11.93 -1.18
N HIS A 114 -11.29 -11.45 -2.19
CA HIS A 114 -11.58 -11.74 -3.60
C HIS A 114 -11.61 -13.25 -3.89
N PRO A 115 -12.59 -13.76 -4.69
CA PRO A 115 -12.75 -15.19 -4.99
C PRO A 115 -11.53 -15.86 -5.65
N SER A 116 -10.64 -15.09 -6.29
CA SER A 116 -9.40 -15.62 -6.86
C SER A 116 -8.36 -16.03 -5.81
N LEU A 117 -8.56 -15.67 -4.54
CA LEU A 117 -7.64 -15.99 -3.45
C LEU A 117 -8.07 -17.24 -2.69
N SER A 118 -7.11 -18.08 -2.34
CA SER A 118 -7.39 -19.15 -1.36
C SER A 118 -7.70 -18.54 0.01
N PRO A 119 -8.50 -19.20 0.88
CA PRO A 119 -8.82 -18.69 2.21
C PRO A 119 -7.60 -18.28 3.02
N ALA A 120 -6.53 -19.09 2.98
CA ALA A 120 -5.28 -18.77 3.69
C ALA A 120 -4.56 -17.55 3.11
N SER A 121 -4.65 -17.32 1.79
CA SER A 121 -4.08 -16.13 1.15
C SER A 121 -4.90 -14.89 1.45
N ALA A 122 -6.24 -15.00 1.39
CA ALA A 122 -7.16 -13.94 1.75
C ALA A 122 -6.94 -13.48 3.20
N THR A 123 -6.89 -14.44 4.16
CA THR A 123 -6.65 -14.13 5.58
C THR A 123 -5.28 -13.46 5.77
N ALA A 124 -4.22 -13.99 5.18
CA ALA A 124 -2.88 -13.41 5.30
C ALA A 124 -2.82 -11.98 4.74
N LEU A 125 -3.47 -11.73 3.61
CA LEU A 125 -3.52 -10.42 2.98
C LEU A 125 -4.35 -9.43 3.82
N THR A 126 -5.49 -9.87 4.37
CA THR A 126 -6.33 -9.05 5.27
C THR A 126 -5.54 -8.65 6.53
N LEU A 127 -4.87 -9.61 7.18
CA LEU A 127 -4.04 -9.32 8.35
C LEU A 127 -2.91 -8.33 8.02
N ARG A 128 -2.35 -8.40 6.84
CA ARG A 128 -1.32 -7.46 6.36
C ARG A 128 -1.89 -6.08 6.07
N ALA A 129 -2.93 -5.99 5.24
CA ALA A 129 -3.42 -4.74 4.68
C ALA A 129 -4.33 -3.98 5.65
N VAL A 130 -5.17 -4.68 6.41
CA VAL A 130 -6.14 -4.09 7.34
C VAL A 130 -5.64 -4.16 8.78
N GLY A 131 -5.08 -5.31 9.17
CA GLY A 131 -4.57 -5.52 10.53
C GLY A 131 -3.21 -4.88 10.80
N GLY A 132 -2.49 -4.42 9.76
CA GLY A 132 -1.18 -3.79 9.92
C GLY A 132 -0.07 -4.73 10.42
N LEU A 133 -0.31 -6.05 10.43
CA LEU A 133 0.66 -7.02 10.93
C LEU A 133 1.87 -7.13 10.00
N THR A 134 3.05 -7.36 10.58
CA THR A 134 4.24 -7.68 9.80
C THR A 134 4.18 -9.09 9.22
N THR A 135 4.94 -9.34 8.15
CA THR A 135 5.02 -10.68 7.55
C THR A 135 5.50 -11.73 8.57
N ALA A 136 6.44 -11.37 9.44
CA ALA A 136 6.93 -12.23 10.51
C ALA A 136 5.83 -12.60 11.53
N GLN A 137 5.01 -11.63 11.95
CA GLN A 137 3.87 -11.87 12.86
C GLN A 137 2.84 -12.81 12.23
N ILE A 138 2.51 -12.56 10.96
CA ILE A 138 1.58 -13.42 10.20
C ILE A 138 2.15 -14.82 10.04
N ALA A 139 3.44 -14.95 9.69
CA ALA A 139 4.11 -16.24 9.56
C ALA A 139 4.06 -17.04 10.86
N THR A 140 4.30 -16.39 12.01
CA THR A 140 4.18 -17.00 13.34
C THR A 140 2.75 -17.48 13.61
N ALA A 141 1.74 -16.67 13.30
CA ALA A 141 0.33 -17.04 13.49
C ALA A 141 -0.10 -18.24 12.62
N PHE A 142 0.48 -18.38 11.43
CA PHE A 142 0.22 -19.49 10.52
C PHE A 142 1.16 -20.69 10.71
N LEU A 143 2.10 -20.62 11.65
CA LEU A 143 3.10 -21.65 11.93
C LEU A 143 3.92 -22.04 10.67
N VAL A 144 4.30 -21.08 9.87
CA VAL A 144 5.08 -21.24 8.63
C VAL A 144 6.33 -20.35 8.64
N PRO A 145 7.38 -20.70 7.89
CA PRO A 145 8.53 -19.81 7.70
C PRO A 145 8.13 -18.45 7.10
N GLU A 146 8.80 -17.39 7.52
CA GLU A 146 8.53 -16.02 7.04
C GLU A 146 8.67 -15.91 5.50
N THR A 147 9.66 -16.58 4.93
CA THR A 147 9.85 -16.64 3.48
C THR A 147 8.65 -17.24 2.74
N THR A 148 8.04 -18.28 3.31
CA THR A 148 6.83 -18.90 2.77
C THR A 148 5.65 -17.95 2.83
N MET A 149 5.49 -17.22 3.94
CA MET A 149 4.43 -16.24 4.10
C MET A 149 4.62 -15.04 3.16
N ALA A 150 5.85 -14.53 3.02
CA ALA A 150 6.19 -13.45 2.09
C ALA A 150 5.82 -13.83 0.64
N GLN A 151 6.15 -15.06 0.20
CA GLN A 151 5.78 -15.55 -1.12
C GLN A 151 4.25 -15.70 -1.29
N ARG A 152 3.53 -16.13 -0.24
CA ARG A 152 2.07 -16.24 -0.26
C ARG A 152 1.43 -14.88 -0.44
N ILE A 153 1.81 -13.90 0.35
CA ILE A 153 1.31 -12.52 0.27
C ILE A 153 1.64 -11.91 -1.10
N SER A 154 2.87 -12.07 -1.60
CA SER A 154 3.27 -11.57 -2.91
C SER A 154 2.45 -12.18 -4.06
N ARG A 155 2.14 -13.48 -4.01
CA ARG A 155 1.26 -14.12 -5.01
C ARG A 155 -0.18 -13.61 -4.89
N ALA A 156 -0.71 -13.48 -3.67
CA ALA A 156 -2.05 -12.96 -3.43
C ALA A 156 -2.21 -11.55 -4.01
N LYS A 157 -1.25 -10.65 -3.78
CA LYS A 157 -1.23 -9.31 -4.36
C LYS A 157 -1.29 -9.33 -5.88
N ARG A 158 -0.49 -10.19 -6.53
CA ARG A 158 -0.47 -10.30 -8.00
C ARG A 158 -1.79 -10.82 -8.59
N SER A 159 -2.55 -11.58 -7.83
CA SER A 159 -3.86 -12.08 -8.26
C SER A 159 -4.98 -11.02 -8.18
N LEU A 160 -4.69 -9.86 -7.57
CA LEU A 160 -5.62 -8.73 -7.44
C LEU A 160 -5.33 -7.58 -8.43
N ARG A 161 -4.46 -7.83 -9.41
CA ARG A 161 -4.17 -6.88 -10.50
C ARG A 161 -5.28 -6.87 -11.54
#